data_cba2e1ffda15b053a482ebf1e37b7bc4
#
_entry.id   cba2e1ffda15b053a482ebf1e37b7bc4
#
_cell.length_a   1.000
_cell.length_b   1.000
_cell.length_c   1.000
_cell.angle_alpha   90.00
_cell.angle_beta   90.00
_cell.angle_gamma   90.00
#
_symmetry.space_group_name_H-M   'P 1'
#
loop_
_entity.id
_entity.type
_entity.pdbx_description
1 polymer ?
#
loop_
_entity_poly.entity_id
_entity_poly.type
_entity_poly.pdbx_seq_one_letter_code
_entity_poly.pdbx_strand_id
1 'polypeptide(L)'
;VVGFELSPLLWKKIARGLSAGRVQSVALKLLCEREKLISQFQPEEFWEVSATLKDFNNEEILFKLNRKKSDPLLKEDEAKIIEELVNSSSLEISEVTKKPTSVKPRAPFITSTLQQAASSKLGFGVSRTMRVAQKLYEAGRITYMRTDAPSLSNDSINDARLFIKDTLADEYLTEKPRIYSGKENAQEAHEAIRPTSASLTSEKLTGHSEEEVKLYDLIWRQFIACQMPDAKYLSINAKVVFDDYVFSARGREVIFDGYTKISIPNAKKSDQENLPSLEQGQVLKLVEVKNEKKFTKPPARFSEAALVKELESKGIGRPSTYAAIISTIQARGYVKLENKRFFVNKIGLIVSDRLIESFNEIMDYDFTANLENELDEIASGNLEWKSVLNKFYQTFQDDLKSAASAEDGMKPNEPTETNILCPSCNKSNMLIRNSANGVFLGCAGYFKSGDEQCKHTMNLISGDEAVSIDDQEEASNLFIKKRCHCLLYTSDAADE
;
A
#
# COMPACT_ATOMS: atom_id res chain seq x y z
N VAL A 1 -5.83 2.68 27.90
CA VAL A 1 -7.16 3.19 28.27
C VAL A 1 -8.12 2.90 27.12
N VAL A 2 -8.01 3.54 25.94
CA VAL A 2 -8.99 3.41 24.82
C VAL A 2 -9.33 1.95 24.51
N GLY A 3 -8.36 1.10 24.28
CA GLY A 3 -8.59 -0.30 23.94
C GLY A 3 -9.29 -1.10 25.05
N PHE A 4 -9.04 -0.76 26.30
CA PHE A 4 -9.63 -1.43 27.46
C PHE A 4 -11.10 -1.10 27.64
N GLU A 5 -11.49 0.15 27.38
CA GLU A 5 -12.87 0.61 27.61
C GLU A 5 -13.74 0.47 26.37
N LEU A 6 -13.17 0.68 25.19
CA LEU A 6 -13.91 0.63 23.94
C LEU A 6 -14.17 -0.81 23.46
N SER A 7 -13.22 -1.74 23.68
CA SER A 7 -13.39 -3.12 23.23
C SER A 7 -14.58 -3.83 23.88
N PRO A 8 -14.84 -3.71 25.18
CA PRO A 8 -16.05 -4.26 25.79
C PRO A 8 -17.36 -3.70 25.23
N LEU A 9 -17.38 -2.40 24.86
CA LEU A 9 -18.52 -1.80 24.20
C LEU A 9 -18.79 -2.44 22.83
N LEU A 10 -17.73 -2.65 22.03
CA LEU A 10 -17.86 -3.35 20.76
C LEU A 10 -18.35 -4.79 20.94
N TRP A 11 -17.94 -5.47 22.03
CA TRP A 11 -18.42 -6.84 22.31
C TRP A 11 -19.90 -6.87 22.62
N LYS A 12 -20.37 -5.88 23.36
CA LYS A 12 -21.79 -5.76 23.72
C LYS A 12 -22.66 -5.38 22.53
N LYS A 13 -22.19 -4.46 21.68
CA LYS A 13 -22.99 -3.87 20.61
C LYS A 13 -22.84 -4.59 19.26
N ILE A 14 -21.67 -5.22 18.99
CA ILE A 14 -21.39 -5.81 17.68
C ILE A 14 -21.12 -7.31 17.80
N ALA A 15 -19.93 -7.72 18.30
CA ALA A 15 -19.55 -9.13 18.45
C ALA A 15 -18.37 -9.29 19.41
N ARG A 16 -18.31 -10.44 20.11
CA ARG A 16 -17.16 -10.80 20.98
C ARG A 16 -15.86 -10.90 20.19
N GLY A 17 -14.74 -10.60 20.86
CA GLY A 17 -13.38 -10.73 20.31
C GLY A 17 -12.92 -9.53 19.47
N LEU A 18 -13.78 -8.55 19.21
CA LEU A 18 -13.41 -7.32 18.54
C LEU A 18 -12.56 -6.43 19.45
N SER A 19 -11.72 -5.60 18.87
CA SER A 19 -10.96 -4.60 19.62
C SER A 19 -10.89 -3.29 18.87
N ALA A 20 -10.89 -2.20 19.62
CA ALA A 20 -10.58 -0.88 19.10
C ALA A 20 -9.32 -0.35 19.78
N GLY A 21 -8.65 0.56 19.11
CA GLY A 21 -7.49 1.23 19.64
C GLY A 21 -7.21 2.47 18.83
N ARG A 22 -6.69 3.49 19.45
CA ARG A 22 -6.51 4.82 18.85
C ARG A 22 -5.93 4.77 17.43
N VAL A 23 -4.78 4.13 17.24
CA VAL A 23 -4.09 4.11 15.94
C VAL A 23 -4.64 3.00 15.03
N GLN A 24 -4.93 1.81 15.57
CA GLN A 24 -5.44 0.69 14.75
C GLN A 24 -6.80 0.97 14.13
N SER A 25 -7.68 1.68 14.85
CA SER A 25 -9.02 2.02 14.34
C SER A 25 -8.96 3.04 13.21
N VAL A 26 -8.06 4.00 13.31
CA VAL A 26 -7.81 4.99 12.25
C VAL A 26 -7.14 4.34 11.03
N ALA A 27 -6.25 3.38 11.22
CA ALA A 27 -5.69 2.60 10.12
C ALA A 27 -6.78 1.76 9.40
N LEU A 28 -7.71 1.18 10.17
CA LEU A 28 -8.88 0.48 9.60
C LEU A 28 -9.78 1.45 8.80
N LYS A 29 -10.02 2.66 9.33
CA LYS A 29 -10.78 3.71 8.62
C LYS A 29 -10.19 4.02 7.25
N LEU A 30 -8.86 4.19 7.13
CA LEU A 30 -8.18 4.41 5.85
C LEU A 30 -8.49 3.31 4.83
N LEU A 31 -8.48 2.06 5.27
CA LEU A 31 -8.78 0.91 4.41
C LEU A 31 -10.27 0.88 4.03
N CYS A 32 -11.17 1.17 4.97
CA CYS A 32 -12.61 1.23 4.72
C CYS A 32 -12.98 2.35 3.75
N GLU A 33 -12.38 3.53 3.88
CA GLU A 33 -12.57 4.64 2.95
C GLU A 33 -12.10 4.28 1.54
N ARG A 34 -10.95 3.58 1.42
CA ARG A 34 -10.46 3.08 0.14
C ARG A 34 -11.43 2.07 -0.48
N GLU A 35 -11.97 1.16 0.31
CA GLU A 35 -12.94 0.17 -0.15
C GLU A 35 -14.25 0.83 -0.60
N LYS A 36 -14.73 1.86 0.12
CA LYS A 36 -15.89 2.67 -0.29
C LYS A 36 -15.64 3.37 -1.64
N LEU A 37 -14.46 3.97 -1.83
CA LEU A 37 -14.11 4.59 -3.12
C LEU A 37 -14.08 3.57 -4.27
N ILE A 38 -13.60 2.34 -4.00
CA ILE A 38 -13.57 1.27 -5.00
C ILE A 38 -14.98 0.80 -5.33
N SER A 39 -15.84 0.58 -4.32
CA SER A 39 -17.21 0.10 -4.53
C SER A 39 -18.14 1.12 -5.21
N GLN A 40 -17.86 2.41 -5.06
CA GLN A 40 -18.61 3.49 -5.70
C GLN A 40 -18.08 3.86 -7.08
N PHE A 41 -16.91 3.34 -7.44
CA PHE A 41 -16.26 3.69 -8.71
C PHE A 41 -17.03 3.07 -9.88
N GLN A 42 -17.31 3.89 -10.89
CA GLN A 42 -17.89 3.46 -12.15
C GLN A 42 -16.81 3.53 -13.23
N PRO A 43 -16.45 2.41 -13.85
CA PRO A 43 -15.49 2.41 -14.94
C PRO A 43 -16.05 3.17 -16.16
N GLU A 44 -15.27 4.10 -16.68
CA GLU A 44 -15.56 4.83 -17.91
C GLU A 44 -14.67 4.30 -19.02
N GLU A 45 -15.27 4.06 -20.17
CA GLU A 45 -14.58 3.62 -21.39
C GLU A 45 -13.76 4.77 -21.98
N PHE A 46 -12.54 4.47 -22.40
CA PHE A 46 -11.70 5.38 -23.15
C PHE A 46 -10.78 4.61 -24.11
N TRP A 47 -10.22 5.35 -25.06
CA TRP A 47 -9.31 4.79 -26.05
C TRP A 47 -7.91 5.36 -25.89
N GLU A 48 -6.90 4.54 -26.11
CA GLU A 48 -5.50 4.95 -26.24
C GLU A 48 -5.04 4.69 -27.66
N VAL A 49 -4.44 5.72 -28.29
CA VAL A 49 -3.89 5.63 -29.64
C VAL A 49 -2.39 5.62 -29.57
N SER A 50 -1.77 4.67 -30.26
CA SER A 50 -0.33 4.58 -30.42
C SER A 50 0.03 4.23 -31.86
N ALA A 51 1.19 4.70 -32.32
CA ALA A 51 1.73 4.37 -33.63
C ALA A 51 3.11 3.74 -33.46
N THR A 52 3.32 2.58 -34.04
CA THR A 52 4.66 1.97 -34.16
C THR A 52 5.25 2.44 -35.48
N LEU A 53 6.36 3.15 -35.38
CA LEU A 53 7.09 3.71 -36.52
C LEU A 53 8.48 3.05 -36.62
N LYS A 54 9.02 2.94 -37.84
CA LYS A 54 10.38 2.46 -38.09
C LYS A 54 11.27 3.59 -38.59
N ASP A 55 12.50 3.61 -38.07
CA ASP A 55 13.56 4.45 -38.60
C ASP A 55 14.21 3.85 -39.87
N PHE A 56 15.26 4.49 -40.39
CA PHE A 56 15.99 4.00 -41.56
C PHE A 56 16.78 2.72 -41.28
N ASN A 57 17.09 2.40 -40.02
CA ASN A 57 17.74 1.15 -39.59
C ASN A 57 16.74 0.00 -39.38
N ASN A 58 15.44 0.21 -39.66
CA ASN A 58 14.34 -0.69 -39.33
C ASN A 58 14.12 -0.94 -37.82
N GLU A 59 14.58 -0.03 -36.95
CA GLU A 59 14.26 -0.10 -35.53
C GLU A 59 12.85 0.42 -35.26
N GLU A 60 12.07 -0.37 -34.52
CA GLU A 60 10.68 -0.04 -34.19
C GLU A 60 10.63 0.88 -32.98
N ILE A 61 9.88 1.96 -33.08
CA ILE A 61 9.70 2.98 -32.06
C ILE A 61 8.22 3.18 -31.80
N LEU A 62 7.82 3.03 -30.55
CA LEU A 62 6.43 3.25 -30.15
C LEU A 62 6.18 4.72 -29.78
N PHE A 63 5.35 5.38 -30.58
CA PHE A 63 4.86 6.73 -30.31
C PHE A 63 3.45 6.66 -29.73
N LYS A 64 3.22 7.34 -28.60
CA LYS A 64 1.93 7.42 -27.95
C LYS A 64 1.32 8.80 -28.08
N LEU A 65 0.03 8.88 -28.31
CA LEU A 65 -0.71 10.13 -28.34
C LEU A 65 -0.56 10.86 -27.00
N ASN A 66 -0.11 12.12 -27.03
CA ASN A 66 0.02 12.93 -25.84
C ASN A 66 -1.35 13.47 -25.42
N ARG A 67 -1.76 13.13 -24.19
CA ARG A 67 -2.95 13.71 -23.55
C ARG A 67 -2.63 14.16 -22.13
N LYS A 68 -3.22 15.27 -21.71
CA LYS A 68 -3.13 15.75 -20.33
C LYS A 68 -4.17 15.03 -19.47
N LYS A 69 -3.95 14.96 -18.17
CA LYS A 69 -4.96 14.40 -17.23
C LYS A 69 -6.27 15.19 -17.21
N SER A 70 -6.23 16.45 -17.60
CA SER A 70 -7.39 17.35 -17.69
C SER A 70 -8.19 17.18 -18.98
N ASP A 71 -7.64 16.49 -19.99
CA ASP A 71 -8.32 16.30 -21.25
C ASP A 71 -9.49 15.31 -21.07
N PRO A 72 -10.61 15.51 -21.77
CA PRO A 72 -11.71 14.54 -21.78
C PRO A 72 -11.22 13.16 -22.20
N LEU A 73 -11.88 12.10 -21.75
CA LEU A 73 -11.56 10.75 -22.20
C LEU A 73 -11.77 10.61 -23.70
N LEU A 74 -10.77 10.03 -24.38
CA LEU A 74 -10.83 9.81 -25.84
C LEU A 74 -11.89 8.76 -26.14
N LYS A 75 -12.80 9.07 -27.07
CA LYS A 75 -13.85 8.19 -27.51
C LYS A 75 -13.46 7.46 -28.80
N GLU A 76 -14.19 6.39 -29.12
CA GLU A 76 -13.92 5.54 -30.29
C GLU A 76 -13.89 6.31 -31.61
N ASP A 77 -14.89 7.16 -31.83
CA ASP A 77 -14.99 7.93 -33.08
C ASP A 77 -13.78 8.86 -33.28
N GLU A 78 -13.34 9.55 -32.22
CA GLU A 78 -12.15 10.39 -32.25
C GLU A 78 -10.88 9.56 -32.48
N ALA A 79 -10.77 8.38 -31.84
CA ALA A 79 -9.65 7.47 -32.03
C ALA A 79 -9.53 6.96 -33.47
N LYS A 80 -10.67 6.67 -34.14
CA LYS A 80 -10.71 6.28 -35.56
C LYS A 80 -10.27 7.42 -36.48
N ILE A 81 -10.73 8.64 -36.21
CA ILE A 81 -10.30 9.83 -36.98
C ILE A 81 -8.79 10.01 -36.89
N ILE A 82 -8.23 9.86 -35.68
CA ILE A 82 -6.78 9.95 -35.48
C ILE A 82 -6.04 8.83 -36.23
N GLU A 83 -6.55 7.62 -36.23
CA GLU A 83 -5.97 6.50 -36.96
C GLU A 83 -5.94 6.76 -38.47
N GLU A 84 -7.04 7.23 -39.05
CA GLU A 84 -7.12 7.61 -40.48
C GLU A 84 -6.14 8.74 -40.82
N LEU A 85 -6.03 9.74 -39.95
CA LEU A 85 -5.11 10.84 -40.09
C LEU A 85 -3.65 10.37 -40.10
N VAL A 86 -3.27 9.51 -39.13
CA VAL A 86 -1.91 8.96 -39.04
C VAL A 86 -1.57 8.10 -40.27
N ASN A 87 -2.53 7.29 -40.77
CA ASN A 87 -2.35 6.46 -41.96
C ASN A 87 -2.16 7.24 -43.27
N SER A 88 -2.72 8.46 -43.33
CA SER A 88 -2.68 9.30 -44.54
C SER A 88 -1.59 10.39 -44.53
N SER A 89 -0.89 10.56 -43.40
CA SER A 89 0.06 11.66 -43.20
C SER A 89 1.51 11.26 -43.45
N SER A 90 2.34 12.27 -43.77
CA SER A 90 3.81 12.10 -43.75
C SER A 90 4.29 12.00 -42.28
N LEU A 91 5.13 11.01 -41.99
CA LEU A 91 5.62 10.70 -40.64
C LEU A 91 7.01 11.30 -40.44
N GLU A 92 7.06 12.60 -40.20
CA GLU A 92 8.30 13.32 -39.97
C GLU A 92 8.42 13.73 -38.50
N ILE A 93 9.63 13.59 -37.94
CA ILE A 93 9.91 14.02 -36.58
C ILE A 93 9.90 15.54 -36.52
N SER A 94 8.90 16.12 -35.87
CA SER A 94 8.73 17.56 -35.73
C SER A 94 9.70 18.19 -34.73
N GLU A 95 10.05 17.44 -33.66
CA GLU A 95 10.92 17.94 -32.59
C GLU A 95 11.63 16.77 -31.91
N VAL A 96 12.92 16.94 -31.61
CA VAL A 96 13.67 16.06 -30.70
C VAL A 96 14.27 16.91 -29.59
N THR A 97 13.83 16.65 -28.37
CA THR A 97 14.34 17.33 -27.18
C THR A 97 15.25 16.37 -26.41
N LYS A 98 16.51 16.76 -26.20
CA LYS A 98 17.49 16.03 -25.38
C LYS A 98 17.79 16.85 -24.13
N LYS A 99 17.46 16.32 -22.94
CA LYS A 99 17.68 17.03 -21.67
C LYS A 99 18.50 16.19 -20.72
N PRO A 100 19.65 16.69 -20.22
CA PRO A 100 20.37 16.03 -19.16
C PRO A 100 19.51 16.07 -17.89
N THR A 101 19.39 14.93 -17.23
CA THR A 101 18.66 14.77 -15.97
C THR A 101 19.54 14.06 -14.95
N SER A 102 19.37 14.40 -13.69
CA SER A 102 20.12 13.81 -12.58
C SER A 102 19.13 13.24 -11.55
N VAL A 103 19.44 12.05 -11.06
CA VAL A 103 18.65 11.37 -10.03
C VAL A 103 19.54 11.12 -8.82
N LYS A 104 19.17 11.73 -7.69
CA LYS A 104 19.90 11.59 -6.42
C LYS A 104 19.65 10.24 -5.77
N PRO A 105 20.64 9.68 -5.05
CA PRO A 105 20.42 8.52 -4.20
C PRO A 105 19.40 8.86 -3.10
N ARG A 106 18.64 7.86 -2.68
CA ARG A 106 17.74 8.00 -1.54
C ARG A 106 18.53 8.02 -0.24
N ALA A 107 17.94 8.61 0.78
CA ALA A 107 18.47 8.57 2.14
C ALA A 107 18.67 7.12 2.64
N PRO A 108 19.53 6.92 3.65
CA PRO A 108 19.58 5.67 4.40
C PRO A 108 18.22 5.26 4.92
N PHE A 109 18.03 3.97 5.19
CA PHE A 109 16.73 3.49 5.63
C PHE A 109 16.35 3.98 7.03
N ILE A 110 15.09 4.37 7.14
CA ILE A 110 14.33 4.39 8.38
C ILE A 110 13.35 3.21 8.37
N THR A 111 12.68 2.93 9.47
CA THR A 111 11.78 1.77 9.60
C THR A 111 10.76 1.69 8.46
N SER A 112 10.05 2.77 8.16
CA SER A 112 9.02 2.79 7.13
C SER A 112 9.57 2.57 5.72
N THR A 113 10.69 3.22 5.39
CA THR A 113 11.33 3.08 4.06
C THR A 113 11.97 1.71 3.88
N LEU A 114 12.52 1.09 4.94
CA LEU A 114 12.98 -0.31 4.90
C LEU A 114 11.83 -1.27 4.62
N GLN A 115 10.70 -1.12 5.32
CA GLN A 115 9.51 -1.95 5.10
C GLN A 115 8.99 -1.83 3.66
N GLN A 116 8.95 -0.60 3.12
CA GLN A 116 8.54 -0.35 1.73
C GLN A 116 9.52 -0.98 0.72
N ALA A 117 10.82 -0.83 0.94
CA ALA A 117 11.84 -1.39 0.05
C ALA A 117 11.87 -2.92 0.11
N ALA A 118 11.80 -3.52 1.30
CA ALA A 118 11.73 -4.95 1.48
C ALA A 118 10.47 -5.56 0.82
N SER A 119 9.33 -4.88 0.94
CA SER A 119 8.10 -5.31 0.27
C SER A 119 8.23 -5.28 -1.26
N SER A 120 8.77 -4.20 -1.82
CA SER A 120 8.85 -4.02 -3.28
C SER A 120 9.95 -4.86 -3.94
N LYS A 121 11.12 -5.01 -3.29
CA LYS A 121 12.30 -5.66 -3.85
C LYS A 121 12.45 -7.13 -3.45
N LEU A 122 12.07 -7.47 -2.21
CA LEU A 122 12.21 -8.83 -1.67
C LEU A 122 10.86 -9.56 -1.51
N GLY A 123 9.75 -8.86 -1.65
CA GLY A 123 8.41 -9.42 -1.42
C GLY A 123 8.12 -9.73 0.04
N PHE A 124 8.85 -9.14 0.99
CA PHE A 124 8.63 -9.35 2.42
C PHE A 124 7.46 -8.51 2.91
N GLY A 125 6.56 -9.12 3.70
CA GLY A 125 5.56 -8.36 4.45
C GLY A 125 6.21 -7.58 5.60
N VAL A 126 5.47 -6.59 6.13
CA VAL A 126 5.98 -5.67 7.16
C VAL A 126 6.44 -6.42 8.42
N SER A 127 5.63 -7.34 8.94
CA SER A 127 5.99 -8.13 10.14
C SER A 127 7.20 -9.03 9.90
N ARG A 128 7.31 -9.63 8.70
CA ARG A 128 8.47 -10.44 8.31
C ARG A 128 9.73 -9.60 8.26
N THR A 129 9.67 -8.43 7.63
CA THR A 129 10.79 -7.48 7.54
C THR A 129 11.31 -7.12 8.94
N MET A 130 10.43 -6.77 9.86
CA MET A 130 10.83 -6.38 11.22
C MET A 130 11.41 -7.54 12.03
N ARG A 131 10.88 -8.76 11.86
CA ARG A 131 11.42 -9.95 12.52
C ARG A 131 12.82 -10.28 12.02
N VAL A 132 13.07 -10.18 10.71
CA VAL A 132 14.39 -10.42 10.13
C VAL A 132 15.37 -9.32 10.52
N ALA A 133 14.95 -8.06 10.48
CA ALA A 133 15.76 -6.92 10.93
C ALA A 133 16.15 -7.03 12.42
N GLN A 134 15.23 -7.50 13.28
CA GLN A 134 15.50 -7.76 14.69
C GLN A 134 16.65 -8.76 14.87
N LYS A 135 16.63 -9.87 14.14
CA LYS A 135 17.69 -10.88 14.19
C LYS A 135 19.03 -10.32 13.74
N LEU A 136 19.06 -9.53 12.65
CA LEU A 136 20.28 -8.88 12.18
C LEU A 136 20.85 -7.88 13.21
N TYR A 137 19.98 -7.14 13.90
CA TYR A 137 20.36 -6.24 14.98
C TYR A 137 20.93 -7.00 16.17
N GLU A 138 20.26 -8.03 16.64
CA GLU A 138 20.71 -8.89 17.75
C GLU A 138 22.03 -9.59 17.45
N ALA A 139 22.28 -9.93 16.20
CA ALA A 139 23.56 -10.45 15.72
C ALA A 139 24.64 -9.37 15.53
N GLY A 140 24.35 -8.09 15.81
CA GLY A 140 25.29 -6.98 15.66
C GLY A 140 25.65 -6.67 14.21
N ARG A 141 24.76 -6.96 13.25
CA ARG A 141 25.01 -6.75 11.82
C ARG A 141 24.49 -5.41 11.31
N ILE A 142 23.46 -4.88 11.92
CA ILE A 142 22.87 -3.58 11.58
C ILE A 142 22.63 -2.74 12.85
N THR A 143 22.44 -1.43 12.69
CA THR A 143 21.97 -0.53 13.74
C THR A 143 20.52 -0.85 14.11
N TYR A 144 20.01 -0.21 15.15
CA TYR A 144 18.65 -0.45 15.62
C TYR A 144 17.61 -0.16 14.54
N MET A 145 16.74 -1.14 14.30
CA MET A 145 15.79 -1.13 13.17
C MET A 145 14.51 -0.33 13.39
N ARG A 146 14.29 0.22 14.60
CA ARG A 146 13.11 1.06 14.89
C ARG A 146 13.57 2.50 15.04
N THR A 147 13.68 3.20 13.93
CA THR A 147 14.12 4.60 13.86
C THR A 147 13.37 5.36 12.76
N ASP A 148 13.16 6.63 12.98
CA ASP A 148 12.65 7.60 12.00
C ASP A 148 13.74 8.60 11.56
N ALA A 149 14.95 8.48 12.10
CA ALA A 149 16.08 9.33 11.77
C ALA A 149 16.87 8.76 10.56
N PRO A 150 16.99 9.49 9.44
CA PRO A 150 17.83 9.09 8.31
C PRO A 150 19.29 9.54 8.48
N SER A 151 19.66 10.14 9.61
CA SER A 151 20.99 10.66 9.92
C SER A 151 22.02 9.53 10.07
N LEU A 152 23.26 9.84 9.72
CA LEU A 152 24.42 8.95 9.85
C LEU A 152 25.48 9.65 10.71
N SER A 153 26.18 8.90 11.55
CA SER A 153 27.36 9.40 12.27
C SER A 153 28.50 9.70 11.30
N ASN A 154 29.38 10.61 11.67
CA ASN A 154 30.58 10.92 10.88
C ASN A 154 31.44 9.69 10.62
N ASP A 155 31.58 8.81 11.61
CA ASP A 155 32.37 7.59 11.49
C ASP A 155 31.74 6.65 10.46
N SER A 156 30.43 6.48 10.45
CA SER A 156 29.74 5.63 9.46
C SER A 156 29.79 6.21 8.05
N ILE A 157 29.72 7.53 7.91
CA ILE A 157 29.92 8.22 6.63
C ILE A 157 31.33 7.96 6.11
N ASN A 158 32.34 8.10 6.98
CA ASN A 158 33.73 7.87 6.61
C ASN A 158 33.98 6.39 6.23
N ASP A 159 33.41 5.43 6.95
CA ASP A 159 33.49 4.00 6.65
C ASP A 159 32.90 3.69 5.24
N ALA A 160 31.71 4.22 4.94
CA ALA A 160 31.10 4.07 3.62
C ALA A 160 31.95 4.70 2.50
N ARG A 161 32.46 5.91 2.74
CA ARG A 161 33.29 6.64 1.75
C ARG A 161 34.62 5.98 1.52
N LEU A 162 35.26 5.43 2.57
CA LEU A 162 36.49 4.65 2.44
C LEU A 162 36.22 3.40 1.63
N PHE A 163 35.17 2.66 1.90
CA PHE A 163 34.78 1.49 1.09
C PHE A 163 34.59 1.84 -0.40
N ILE A 164 33.88 2.95 -0.69
CA ILE A 164 33.68 3.41 -2.09
C ILE A 164 35.04 3.68 -2.75
N LYS A 165 35.93 4.42 -2.07
CA LYS A 165 37.23 4.79 -2.55
C LYS A 165 38.12 3.56 -2.85
N ASP A 166 38.08 2.54 -1.98
CA ASP A 166 38.94 1.37 -2.07
C ASP A 166 38.41 0.33 -3.07
N THR A 167 37.12 0.34 -3.40
CA THR A 167 36.49 -0.72 -4.20
C THR A 167 35.93 -0.26 -5.54
N LEU A 168 35.71 1.03 -5.72
CA LEU A 168 35.16 1.63 -6.94
C LEU A 168 36.14 2.66 -7.51
N ALA A 169 35.92 3.10 -8.76
CA ALA A 169 36.70 4.18 -9.35
C ALA A 169 36.39 5.54 -8.65
N ASP A 170 37.36 6.46 -8.71
CA ASP A 170 37.28 7.77 -8.04
C ASP A 170 36.02 8.57 -8.39
N GLU A 171 35.48 8.40 -9.59
CA GLU A 171 34.27 9.06 -10.07
C GLU A 171 32.99 8.67 -9.28
N TYR A 172 33.01 7.53 -8.53
CA TYR A 172 31.92 7.08 -7.69
C TYR A 172 31.96 7.64 -6.26
N LEU A 173 32.98 8.46 -5.95
CA LEU A 173 33.08 9.16 -4.66
C LEU A 173 32.71 10.64 -4.84
N THR A 174 31.72 11.12 -4.08
CA THR A 174 31.38 12.56 -4.08
C THR A 174 32.49 13.37 -3.42
N GLU A 175 32.75 14.60 -3.90
CA GLU A 175 33.73 15.52 -3.28
C GLU A 175 33.43 15.74 -1.81
N LYS A 176 32.18 16.03 -1.48
CA LYS A 176 31.71 16.25 -0.09
C LYS A 176 30.80 15.12 0.38
N PRO A 177 30.86 14.77 1.68
CA PRO A 177 29.91 13.81 2.24
C PRO A 177 28.46 14.27 2.05
N ARG A 178 27.55 13.33 1.81
CA ARG A 178 26.12 13.60 1.78
C ARG A 178 25.57 13.50 3.20
N ILE A 179 24.95 14.57 3.65
CA ILE A 179 24.31 14.64 4.96
C ILE A 179 22.80 14.51 4.78
N TYR A 180 22.18 13.67 5.58
CA TYR A 180 20.75 13.47 5.63
C TYR A 180 20.26 13.87 7.03
N SER A 181 19.37 14.84 7.09
CA SER A 181 18.73 15.27 8.33
C SER A 181 17.32 14.69 8.45
N GLY A 182 16.90 14.37 9.65
CA GLY A 182 15.52 14.02 9.96
C GLY A 182 14.58 15.23 9.89
N LYS A 183 13.30 15.00 10.17
CA LYS A 183 12.34 16.07 10.44
C LYS A 183 12.77 16.79 11.72
N GLU A 184 12.38 18.06 11.88
CA GLU A 184 12.77 18.91 13.03
C GLU A 184 12.54 18.27 14.42
N ASN A 185 11.64 17.30 14.53
CA ASN A 185 11.31 16.58 15.77
C ASN A 185 11.86 15.13 15.80
N ALA A 186 12.78 14.76 14.89
CA ALA A 186 13.44 13.46 15.01
C ALA A 186 14.35 13.48 16.24
N GLN A 187 14.24 12.45 17.10
CA GLN A 187 15.09 12.34 18.28
C GLN A 187 16.57 12.35 17.84
N GLU A 188 17.30 13.37 18.22
CA GLU A 188 18.72 13.60 17.81
C GLU A 188 19.66 12.42 18.10
N ALA A 189 19.28 11.54 19.02
CA ALA A 189 20.06 10.37 19.41
C ALA A 189 19.91 9.15 18.49
N HIS A 190 18.99 9.18 17.50
CA HIS A 190 18.72 8.04 16.62
C HIS A 190 19.53 8.15 15.33
N GLU A 191 20.08 7.00 14.91
CA GLU A 191 20.77 6.82 13.62
C GLU A 191 19.90 6.02 12.66
N ALA A 192 20.16 6.17 11.37
CA ALA A 192 19.51 5.39 10.32
C ALA A 192 19.83 3.88 10.42
N ILE A 193 19.02 3.07 9.78
CA ILE A 193 19.26 1.62 9.65
C ILE A 193 20.37 1.41 8.62
N ARG A 194 21.54 0.95 9.09
CA ARG A 194 22.72 0.70 8.30
C ARG A 194 23.49 -0.55 8.78
N PRO A 195 24.36 -1.13 7.97
CA PRO A 195 25.31 -2.15 8.45
C PRO A 195 26.24 -1.54 9.51
N THR A 196 26.74 -2.37 10.39
CA THR A 196 27.72 -1.96 11.41
C THR A 196 29.11 -1.72 10.81
N SER A 197 29.40 -2.28 9.63
CA SER A 197 30.62 -2.04 8.84
C SER A 197 30.34 -2.07 7.35
N ALA A 198 30.87 -1.11 6.61
CA ALA A 198 30.79 -1.05 5.15
C ALA A 198 31.56 -2.20 4.47
N SER A 199 32.64 -2.70 5.07
CA SER A 199 33.47 -3.76 4.55
C SER A 199 32.85 -5.17 4.66
N LEU A 200 31.80 -5.33 5.47
CA LEU A 200 31.03 -6.56 5.60
C LEU A 200 29.98 -6.63 4.51
N THR A 201 30.32 -7.15 3.34
CA THR A 201 29.37 -7.37 2.26
C THR A 201 28.45 -8.57 2.54
N SER A 202 27.32 -8.66 1.86
CA SER A 202 26.37 -9.79 2.00
C SER A 202 27.03 -11.15 1.72
N GLU A 203 28.02 -11.21 0.85
CA GLU A 203 28.78 -12.43 0.52
C GLU A 203 29.66 -12.93 1.69
N LYS A 204 30.09 -12.01 2.55
CA LYS A 204 30.89 -12.31 3.75
C LYS A 204 30.02 -12.64 4.97
N LEU A 205 28.71 -12.52 4.85
CA LEU A 205 27.76 -12.74 5.94
C LEU A 205 27.48 -14.24 6.12
N THR A 206 28.33 -14.91 6.90
CA THR A 206 28.23 -16.38 7.15
C THR A 206 27.36 -16.66 8.37
N GLY A 207 26.68 -17.85 8.39
CA GLY A 207 25.88 -18.30 9.53
C GLY A 207 24.49 -17.67 9.63
N HIS A 208 24.05 -16.95 8.59
CA HIS A 208 22.76 -16.29 8.51
C HIS A 208 21.83 -16.99 7.51
N SER A 209 20.51 -16.90 7.74
CA SER A 209 19.52 -17.43 6.79
C SER A 209 19.50 -16.60 5.49
N GLU A 210 19.00 -17.20 4.41
CA GLU A 210 18.84 -16.51 3.13
C GLU A 210 18.02 -15.21 3.24
N GLU A 211 17.00 -15.19 4.11
CA GLU A 211 16.19 -13.99 4.38
C GLU A 211 17.01 -12.88 5.03
N GLU A 212 17.84 -13.24 5.99
CA GLU A 212 18.73 -12.30 6.68
C GLU A 212 19.76 -11.73 5.73
N VAL A 213 20.37 -12.57 4.89
CA VAL A 213 21.32 -12.13 3.86
C VAL A 213 20.67 -11.19 2.85
N LYS A 214 19.47 -11.51 2.35
CA LYS A 214 18.76 -10.65 1.40
C LYS A 214 18.39 -9.29 2.01
N LEU A 215 17.90 -9.26 3.25
CA LEU A 215 17.55 -8.01 3.91
C LEU A 215 18.79 -7.18 4.25
N TYR A 216 19.86 -7.85 4.68
CA TYR A 216 21.16 -7.20 4.92
C TYR A 216 21.71 -6.57 3.65
N ASP A 217 21.72 -7.31 2.52
CA ASP A 217 22.19 -6.81 1.22
C ASP A 217 21.41 -5.55 0.78
N LEU A 218 20.09 -5.56 0.99
CA LEU A 218 19.24 -4.40 0.71
C LEU A 218 19.65 -3.17 1.56
N ILE A 219 19.90 -3.38 2.86
CA ILE A 219 20.32 -2.32 3.79
C ILE A 219 21.71 -1.83 3.43
N TRP A 220 22.65 -2.74 3.20
CA TRP A 220 24.03 -2.43 2.86
C TRP A 220 24.14 -1.62 1.56
N ARG A 221 23.46 -2.06 0.49
CA ARG A 221 23.46 -1.35 -0.79
C ARG A 221 22.91 0.07 -0.66
N GLN A 222 21.82 0.26 0.09
CA GLN A 222 21.27 1.59 0.30
C GLN A 222 22.22 2.48 1.10
N PHE A 223 22.91 1.93 2.10
CA PHE A 223 23.88 2.66 2.90
C PHE A 223 25.07 3.14 2.06
N ILE A 224 25.67 2.27 1.23
CA ILE A 224 26.76 2.68 0.35
C ILE A 224 26.24 3.66 -0.72
N ALA A 225 25.14 3.33 -1.39
CA ALA A 225 24.54 4.16 -2.43
C ALA A 225 24.27 5.59 -1.98
N CYS A 226 23.87 5.80 -0.72
CA CYS A 226 23.55 7.13 -0.20
C CYS A 226 24.77 8.08 -0.18
N GLN A 227 26.00 7.58 -0.20
CA GLN A 227 27.22 8.39 -0.25
C GLN A 227 27.82 8.52 -1.66
N MET A 228 27.21 7.87 -2.66
CA MET A 228 27.65 7.91 -4.06
C MET A 228 27.07 9.11 -4.83
N PRO A 229 27.66 9.49 -5.98
CA PRO A 229 27.13 10.55 -6.83
C PRO A 229 25.81 10.19 -7.49
N ASP A 230 25.13 11.22 -7.97
CA ASP A 230 23.88 11.10 -8.73
C ASP A 230 24.06 10.26 -9.98
N ALA A 231 23.07 9.49 -10.33
CA ALA A 231 22.97 8.89 -11.66
C ALA A 231 22.57 9.98 -12.67
N LYS A 232 23.27 10.06 -13.80
CA LYS A 232 23.04 11.06 -14.86
C LYS A 232 22.51 10.37 -16.09
N TYR A 233 21.48 10.95 -16.66
CA TYR A 233 20.79 10.43 -17.82
C TYR A 233 20.59 11.53 -18.86
N LEU A 234 20.54 11.15 -20.12
CA LEU A 234 20.02 11.97 -21.19
C LEU A 234 18.57 11.52 -21.46
N SER A 235 17.62 12.34 -21.09
CA SER A 235 16.20 12.09 -21.42
C SER A 235 15.92 12.58 -22.82
N ILE A 236 15.45 11.70 -23.69
CA ILE A 236 15.14 11.95 -25.10
C ILE A 236 13.62 11.93 -25.24
N ASN A 237 13.08 12.94 -25.91
CA ASN A 237 11.65 13.01 -26.25
C ASN A 237 11.54 13.43 -27.71
N ALA A 238 11.11 12.50 -28.56
CA ALA A 238 10.82 12.76 -29.97
C ALA A 238 9.31 12.94 -30.16
N LYS A 239 8.92 13.90 -31.01
CA LYS A 239 7.52 14.18 -31.31
C LYS A 239 7.29 14.10 -32.81
N VAL A 240 6.13 13.57 -33.15
CA VAL A 240 5.50 13.63 -34.47
C VAL A 240 4.16 14.32 -34.31
N VAL A 241 3.82 15.23 -35.22
CA VAL A 241 2.61 16.03 -35.16
C VAL A 241 1.73 15.70 -36.36
N PHE A 242 0.46 15.46 -36.13
CA PHE A 242 -0.59 15.24 -37.11
C PHE A 242 -1.71 16.23 -36.82
N ASP A 243 -1.82 17.31 -37.60
CA ASP A 243 -2.68 18.44 -37.30
C ASP A 243 -2.54 18.88 -35.82
N ASP A 244 -3.58 18.79 -35.02
CA ASP A 244 -3.58 19.13 -33.59
C ASP A 244 -3.12 17.98 -32.67
N TYR A 245 -2.85 16.81 -33.20
CA TYR A 245 -2.49 15.63 -32.42
C TYR A 245 -0.98 15.45 -32.35
N VAL A 246 -0.46 15.41 -31.14
CA VAL A 246 0.98 15.24 -30.88
C VAL A 246 1.23 13.83 -30.34
N PHE A 247 2.05 13.08 -31.06
CA PHE A 247 2.54 11.80 -30.59
C PHE A 247 3.96 11.93 -30.08
N SER A 248 4.33 11.23 -29.01
CA SER A 248 5.69 11.24 -28.49
C SER A 248 6.22 9.86 -28.18
N ALA A 249 7.50 9.69 -28.46
CA ALA A 249 8.33 8.59 -27.98
C ALA A 249 9.32 9.14 -26.95
N ARG A 250 9.45 8.44 -25.81
CA ARG A 250 10.32 8.85 -24.71
C ARG A 250 11.33 7.76 -24.40
N GLY A 251 12.58 8.14 -24.37
CA GLY A 251 13.68 7.26 -24.00
C GLY A 251 14.61 7.91 -22.99
N ARG A 252 15.55 7.12 -22.49
CA ARG A 252 16.55 7.57 -21.53
C ARG A 252 17.85 6.80 -21.72
N GLU A 253 18.88 7.51 -22.05
CA GLU A 253 20.25 6.98 -22.12
C GLU A 253 20.98 7.23 -20.80
N VAL A 254 21.76 6.26 -20.33
CA VAL A 254 22.60 6.38 -19.13
C VAL A 254 23.90 7.05 -19.52
N ILE A 255 24.13 8.28 -19.03
CA ILE A 255 25.41 8.99 -19.19
C ILE A 255 26.39 8.53 -18.11
N PHE A 256 25.92 8.39 -16.88
CA PHE A 256 26.68 7.93 -15.74
C PHE A 256 25.76 7.22 -14.75
N ASP A 257 26.07 5.97 -14.43
CA ASP A 257 25.22 5.15 -13.58
C ASP A 257 25.24 5.58 -12.09
N GLY A 258 26.30 6.25 -11.63
CA GLY A 258 26.39 6.79 -10.28
C GLY A 258 26.03 5.76 -9.20
N TYR A 259 25.18 6.13 -8.26
CA TYR A 259 24.75 5.24 -7.18
C TYR A 259 23.99 3.99 -7.66
N THR A 260 23.46 3.97 -8.88
CA THR A 260 22.75 2.81 -9.40
C THR A 260 23.67 1.63 -9.69
N LYS A 261 24.98 1.85 -9.77
CA LYS A 261 26.01 0.83 -9.91
C LYS A 261 25.89 -0.32 -8.90
N ILE A 262 25.56 0.03 -7.66
CA ILE A 262 25.43 -0.94 -6.58
C ILE A 262 23.99 -1.16 -6.11
N SER A 263 23.04 -0.38 -6.61
CA SER A 263 21.64 -0.51 -6.24
C SER A 263 21.05 -1.82 -6.77
N ILE A 264 20.13 -2.43 -6.01
CA ILE A 264 19.37 -3.56 -6.53
C ILE A 264 18.52 -3.07 -7.70
N PRO A 265 18.64 -3.64 -8.90
CA PRO A 265 17.81 -3.28 -10.03
C PRO A 265 16.31 -3.43 -9.68
N ASN A 266 15.50 -2.49 -10.12
CA ASN A 266 14.06 -2.68 -10.05
C ASN A 266 13.68 -3.83 -11.00
N ALA A 267 12.90 -4.79 -10.52
CA ALA A 267 12.45 -5.94 -11.32
C ALA A 267 11.61 -5.53 -12.54
N LYS A 268 10.99 -4.35 -12.51
CA LYS A 268 10.39 -3.72 -13.68
C LYS A 268 11.48 -2.96 -14.42
N LYS A 269 11.95 -3.49 -15.56
CA LYS A 269 12.56 -2.66 -16.58
C LYS A 269 11.61 -1.49 -16.78
N SER A 270 12.10 -0.26 -16.59
CA SER A 270 11.30 0.89 -16.99
C SER A 270 10.96 0.69 -18.47
N ASP A 271 9.72 0.93 -18.87
CA ASP A 271 9.28 1.01 -20.28
C ASP A 271 9.98 2.18 -21.03
N GLN A 272 11.06 2.71 -20.46
CA GLN A 272 11.94 3.68 -21.07
C GLN A 272 13.01 2.92 -21.83
N GLU A 273 12.60 2.46 -23.01
CA GLU A 273 13.50 1.87 -23.98
C GLU A 273 14.57 2.88 -24.38
N ASN A 274 15.79 2.38 -24.67
CA ASN A 274 16.77 3.19 -25.36
C ASN A 274 16.16 3.54 -26.72
N LEU A 275 15.86 4.80 -26.94
CA LEU A 275 15.48 5.25 -28.27
C LEU A 275 16.72 5.25 -29.16
N PRO A 276 16.57 4.87 -30.45
CA PRO A 276 17.64 5.05 -31.43
C PRO A 276 17.99 6.52 -31.56
N SER A 277 19.08 6.84 -32.25
CA SER A 277 19.43 8.21 -32.52
C SER A 277 18.42 8.81 -33.50
N LEU A 278 17.59 9.73 -33.01
CA LEU A 278 16.56 10.41 -33.77
C LEU A 278 16.93 11.88 -33.96
N GLU A 279 16.59 12.41 -35.14
CA GLU A 279 16.85 13.80 -35.52
C GLU A 279 15.54 14.50 -36.00
N GLN A 280 15.44 15.78 -35.79
CA GLN A 280 14.33 16.59 -36.32
C GLN A 280 14.38 16.57 -37.87
N GLY A 281 13.22 16.45 -38.49
CA GLY A 281 13.10 16.34 -39.97
C GLY A 281 13.29 14.90 -40.47
N GLN A 282 13.63 13.94 -39.61
CA GLN A 282 13.76 12.53 -40.01
C GLN A 282 12.41 11.96 -40.38
N VAL A 283 12.32 11.35 -41.57
CA VAL A 283 11.11 10.67 -42.02
C VAL A 283 11.12 9.22 -41.49
N LEU A 284 10.00 8.81 -40.92
CA LEU A 284 9.79 7.47 -40.39
C LEU A 284 8.78 6.72 -41.27
N LYS A 285 8.77 5.39 -41.17
CA LYS A 285 7.79 4.54 -41.86
C LYS A 285 6.77 3.99 -40.86
N LEU A 286 5.51 4.09 -41.20
CA LEU A 286 4.43 3.47 -40.41
C LEU A 286 4.52 1.97 -40.49
N VAL A 287 4.47 1.33 -39.32
CA VAL A 287 4.30 -0.13 -39.20
C VAL A 287 2.85 -0.44 -38.86
N GLU A 288 2.34 0.18 -37.80
CA GLU A 288 1.00 -0.08 -37.27
C GLU A 288 0.49 1.12 -36.49
N VAL A 289 -0.80 1.41 -36.61
CA VAL A 289 -1.54 2.26 -35.66
C VAL A 289 -2.41 1.36 -34.81
N LYS A 290 -2.35 1.51 -33.52
CA LYS A 290 -3.07 0.68 -32.57
C LYS A 290 -4.01 1.52 -31.74
N ASN A 291 -5.31 1.24 -31.86
CA ASN A 291 -6.37 1.77 -31.04
C ASN A 291 -6.75 0.75 -29.97
N GLU A 292 -6.45 1.05 -28.71
CA GLU A 292 -6.75 0.17 -27.59
C GLU A 292 -7.91 0.71 -26.77
N LYS A 293 -9.00 -0.05 -26.71
CA LYS A 293 -10.10 0.20 -25.79
C LYS A 293 -9.66 -0.10 -24.37
N LYS A 294 -9.84 0.84 -23.46
CA LYS A 294 -9.49 0.72 -22.04
C LYS A 294 -10.62 1.23 -21.17
N PHE A 295 -10.57 0.87 -19.91
CA PHE A 295 -11.47 1.39 -18.89
C PHE A 295 -10.67 2.08 -17.80
N THR A 296 -11.21 3.18 -17.27
CA THR A 296 -10.66 3.78 -16.06
C THR A 296 -10.70 2.76 -14.92
N LYS A 297 -9.71 2.82 -14.05
CA LYS A 297 -9.57 1.86 -12.94
C LYS A 297 -9.82 2.56 -11.61
N PRO A 298 -10.46 1.90 -10.65
CA PRO A 298 -10.59 2.43 -9.30
C PRO A 298 -9.22 2.61 -8.66
N PRO A 299 -9.13 3.41 -7.58
CA PRO A 299 -7.89 3.52 -6.82
C PRO A 299 -7.48 2.13 -6.32
N ALA A 300 -6.20 1.79 -6.46
CA ALA A 300 -5.70 0.49 -6.04
C ALA A 300 -5.85 0.30 -4.51
N ARG A 301 -6.21 -0.93 -4.09
CA ARG A 301 -6.18 -1.31 -2.68
C ARG A 301 -4.78 -1.16 -2.10
N PHE A 302 -4.69 -0.82 -0.83
CA PHE A 302 -3.40 -0.70 -0.17
C PHE A 302 -2.69 -2.05 -0.06
N SER A 303 -1.39 -2.06 -0.34
CA SER A 303 -0.49 -3.09 0.17
C SER A 303 -0.04 -2.73 1.59
N GLU A 304 0.57 -3.67 2.33
CA GLU A 304 1.16 -3.36 3.65
C GLU A 304 2.11 -2.15 3.58
N ALA A 305 3.01 -2.14 2.59
CA ALA A 305 3.96 -1.04 2.39
C ALA A 305 3.26 0.30 2.03
N ALA A 306 2.20 0.26 1.23
CA ALA A 306 1.45 1.46 0.87
C ALA A 306 0.67 2.01 2.08
N LEU A 307 0.14 1.13 2.94
CA LEU A 307 -0.52 1.52 4.17
C LEU A 307 0.46 2.18 5.15
N VAL A 308 1.65 1.59 5.34
CA VAL A 308 2.72 2.20 6.16
C VAL A 308 3.08 3.59 5.65
N LYS A 309 3.27 3.73 4.33
CA LYS A 309 3.58 5.03 3.72
C LYS A 309 2.48 6.06 3.96
N GLU A 310 1.22 5.66 3.85
CA GLU A 310 0.07 6.55 4.06
C GLU A 310 -0.04 6.97 5.53
N LEU A 311 0.11 6.02 6.47
CA LEU A 311 0.12 6.31 7.90
C LEU A 311 1.24 7.28 8.27
N GLU A 312 2.46 7.03 7.78
CA GLU A 312 3.61 7.91 8.00
C GLU A 312 3.38 9.32 7.43
N SER A 313 2.82 9.43 6.21
CA SER A 313 2.55 10.72 5.58
C SER A 313 1.53 11.56 6.34
N LYS A 314 0.63 10.90 7.07
CA LYS A 314 -0.37 11.51 7.94
C LYS A 314 0.11 11.72 9.39
N GLY A 315 1.34 11.33 9.73
CA GLY A 315 1.87 11.41 11.10
C GLY A 315 1.24 10.40 12.08
N ILE A 316 0.60 9.35 11.57
CA ILE A 316 -0.14 8.35 12.35
C ILE A 316 0.74 7.12 12.58
N GLY A 317 0.92 6.76 13.84
CA GLY A 317 1.83 5.68 14.25
C GLY A 317 3.30 6.11 14.28
N ARG A 318 4.14 5.21 14.75
CA ARG A 318 5.59 5.41 14.90
C ARG A 318 6.33 4.14 14.45
N PRO A 319 7.65 4.18 14.26
CA PRO A 319 8.45 3.02 13.84
C PRO A 319 8.18 1.74 14.65
N SER A 320 7.86 1.88 15.93
CA SER A 320 7.54 0.77 16.82
C SER A 320 6.15 0.17 16.62
N THR A 321 5.20 0.89 16.00
CA THR A 321 3.77 0.50 15.98
C THR A 321 3.27 0.04 14.62
N TYR A 322 3.88 0.40 13.49
CA TYR A 322 3.38 0.05 12.15
C TYR A 322 3.10 -1.45 11.97
N ALA A 323 4.06 -2.31 12.33
CA ALA A 323 3.91 -3.75 12.20
C ALA A 323 2.80 -4.29 13.12
N ALA A 324 2.69 -3.76 14.34
CA ALA A 324 1.67 -4.16 15.31
C ALA A 324 0.26 -3.74 14.85
N ILE A 325 0.11 -2.55 14.29
CA ILE A 325 -1.17 -2.06 13.72
C ILE A 325 -1.65 -3.02 12.64
N ILE A 326 -0.78 -3.31 11.67
CA ILE A 326 -1.09 -4.18 10.53
C ILE A 326 -1.45 -5.58 10.99
N SER A 327 -0.66 -6.17 11.89
CA SER A 327 -0.94 -7.52 12.39
C SER A 327 -2.23 -7.57 13.21
N THR A 328 -2.54 -6.52 13.97
CA THR A 328 -3.75 -6.46 14.78
C THR A 328 -5.02 -6.41 13.92
N ILE A 329 -5.08 -5.55 12.91
CA ILE A 329 -6.28 -5.46 12.05
C ILE A 329 -6.52 -6.74 11.25
N GLN A 330 -5.46 -7.49 10.90
CA GLN A 330 -5.57 -8.81 10.29
C GLN A 330 -6.02 -9.88 11.31
N ALA A 331 -5.37 -9.95 12.47
CA ALA A 331 -5.68 -10.94 13.51
C ALA A 331 -7.11 -10.79 14.06
N ARG A 332 -7.68 -9.57 14.00
CA ARG A 332 -9.09 -9.32 14.38
C ARG A 332 -10.08 -9.61 13.25
N GLY A 333 -9.61 -10.06 12.10
CA GLY A 333 -10.46 -10.36 10.96
C GLY A 333 -11.11 -9.14 10.31
N TYR A 334 -10.62 -7.93 10.58
CA TYR A 334 -11.15 -6.71 9.97
C TYR A 334 -10.79 -6.62 8.50
N VAL A 335 -9.63 -7.13 8.16
CA VAL A 335 -9.10 -7.18 6.81
C VAL A 335 -8.43 -8.52 6.55
N LYS A 336 -8.39 -8.93 5.30
CA LYS A 336 -7.57 -10.04 4.80
C LYS A 336 -6.54 -9.51 3.81
N LEU A 337 -5.41 -10.20 3.72
CA LEU A 337 -4.37 -9.89 2.75
C LEU A 337 -4.40 -10.94 1.64
N GLU A 338 -4.81 -10.55 0.44
CA GLU A 338 -4.84 -11.40 -0.75
C GLU A 338 -4.03 -10.73 -1.86
N ASN A 339 -3.21 -11.49 -2.56
CA ASN A 339 -2.34 -10.98 -3.61
C ASN A 339 -1.56 -9.71 -3.21
N LYS A 340 -1.07 -9.68 -1.95
CA LYS A 340 -0.35 -8.55 -1.33
C LYS A 340 -1.19 -7.27 -1.22
N ARG A 341 -2.53 -7.35 -1.24
CA ARG A 341 -3.46 -6.23 -1.09
C ARG A 341 -4.44 -6.49 0.05
N PHE A 342 -4.80 -5.43 0.77
CA PHE A 342 -5.81 -5.50 1.81
C PHE A 342 -7.21 -5.46 1.22
N PHE A 343 -8.03 -6.42 1.62
CA PHE A 343 -9.47 -6.44 1.41
C PHE A 343 -10.15 -6.26 2.76
N VAL A 344 -11.10 -5.35 2.84
CA VAL A 344 -11.83 -5.09 4.08
C VAL A 344 -12.98 -6.08 4.20
N ASN A 345 -13.03 -6.80 5.30
CA ASN A 345 -14.11 -7.70 5.60
C ASN A 345 -15.35 -6.93 6.10
N LYS A 346 -16.53 -7.52 5.98
CA LYS A 346 -17.80 -6.91 6.43
C LYS A 346 -17.74 -6.44 7.89
N ILE A 347 -17.12 -7.22 8.76
CA ILE A 347 -16.95 -6.84 10.17
C ILE A 347 -16.06 -5.59 10.35
N GLY A 348 -15.03 -5.45 9.51
CA GLY A 348 -14.18 -4.25 9.50
C GLY A 348 -14.96 -2.99 9.13
N LEU A 349 -15.80 -3.06 8.09
CA LEU A 349 -16.68 -1.95 7.71
C LEU A 349 -17.63 -1.56 8.84
N ILE A 350 -18.31 -2.54 9.45
CA ILE A 350 -19.26 -2.31 10.56
C ILE A 350 -18.55 -1.64 11.74
N VAL A 351 -17.39 -2.17 12.16
CA VAL A 351 -16.62 -1.61 13.28
C VAL A 351 -16.17 -0.18 12.96
N SER A 352 -15.64 0.06 11.77
CA SER A 352 -15.19 1.39 11.35
C SER A 352 -16.35 2.40 11.36
N ASP A 353 -17.50 2.04 10.77
CA ASP A 353 -18.65 2.94 10.68
C ASP A 353 -19.22 3.26 12.07
N ARG A 354 -19.34 2.26 12.95
CA ARG A 354 -19.81 2.47 14.32
C ARG A 354 -18.87 3.33 15.16
N LEU A 355 -17.56 3.16 14.95
CA LEU A 355 -16.57 4.01 15.63
C LEU A 355 -16.61 5.44 15.10
N ILE A 356 -16.76 5.65 13.81
CA ILE A 356 -16.88 7.00 13.22
C ILE A 356 -18.15 7.71 13.74
N GLU A 357 -19.28 6.99 13.81
CA GLU A 357 -20.54 7.55 14.30
C GLU A 357 -20.48 7.95 15.78
N SER A 358 -19.80 7.16 16.63
CA SER A 358 -19.84 7.32 18.08
C SER A 358 -18.61 7.96 18.69
N PHE A 359 -17.47 7.99 18.00
CA PHE A 359 -16.17 8.46 18.47
C PHE A 359 -15.43 9.24 17.37
N ASN A 360 -16.10 10.26 16.85
CA ASN A 360 -15.63 11.01 15.69
C ASN A 360 -14.21 11.60 15.89
N GLU A 361 -13.93 12.15 17.08
CA GLU A 361 -12.64 12.75 17.40
C GLU A 361 -11.51 11.71 17.37
N ILE A 362 -11.71 10.55 18.02
CA ILE A 362 -10.70 9.45 18.03
C ILE A 362 -10.46 8.89 16.63
N MET A 363 -11.48 8.94 15.77
CA MET A 363 -11.41 8.47 14.38
C MET A 363 -10.88 9.54 13.42
N ASP A 364 -10.59 10.75 13.91
CA ASP A 364 -9.99 11.83 13.11
C ASP A 364 -8.48 11.62 12.92
N TYR A 365 -8.01 11.90 11.70
CA TYR A 365 -6.60 11.72 11.35
C TYR A 365 -5.71 12.75 12.02
N ASP A 366 -6.13 14.02 11.99
CA ASP A 366 -5.34 15.13 12.53
C ASP A 366 -5.29 15.05 14.05
N PHE A 367 -6.39 14.68 14.69
CA PHE A 367 -6.43 14.41 16.13
C PHE A 367 -5.41 13.33 16.53
N THR A 368 -5.41 12.20 15.81
CA THR A 368 -4.46 11.11 16.08
C THR A 368 -3.01 11.54 15.86
N ALA A 369 -2.72 12.28 14.79
CA ALA A 369 -1.38 12.80 14.51
C ALA A 369 -0.92 13.80 15.57
N ASN A 370 -1.80 14.72 15.99
CA ASN A 370 -1.50 15.70 17.02
C ASN A 370 -1.20 15.03 18.36
N LEU A 371 -1.98 14.03 18.76
CA LEU A 371 -1.73 13.29 20.01
C LEU A 371 -0.41 12.49 19.95
N GLU A 372 -0.02 11.95 18.77
CA GLU A 372 1.30 11.32 18.59
C GLU A 372 2.43 12.35 18.77
N ASN A 373 2.25 13.59 18.28
CA ASN A 373 3.22 14.65 18.46
C ASN A 373 3.28 15.13 19.93
N GLU A 374 2.13 15.26 20.59
CA GLU A 374 2.09 15.58 22.04
C GLU A 374 2.80 14.51 22.88
N LEU A 375 2.70 13.23 22.50
CA LEU A 375 3.44 12.15 23.17
C LEU A 375 4.95 12.23 22.93
N ASP A 376 5.39 12.67 21.76
CA ASP A 376 6.83 12.94 21.50
C ASP A 376 7.33 14.13 22.32
N GLU A 377 6.53 15.20 22.45
CA GLU A 377 6.84 16.36 23.29
C GLU A 377 6.91 15.99 24.79
N ILE A 378 6.04 15.07 25.26
CA ILE A 378 6.14 14.51 26.61
C ILE A 378 7.44 13.72 26.77
N ALA A 379 7.81 12.90 25.79
CA ALA A 379 9.04 12.11 25.82
C ALA A 379 10.29 13.01 25.83
N SER A 380 10.23 14.18 25.20
CA SER A 380 11.29 15.20 25.20
C SER A 380 11.29 16.09 26.44
N GLY A 381 10.31 15.93 27.34
CA GLY A 381 10.20 16.73 28.56
C GLY A 381 9.60 18.13 28.38
N ASN A 382 9.09 18.44 27.20
CA ASN A 382 8.53 19.75 26.87
C ASN A 382 7.06 19.90 27.28
N LEU A 383 6.35 18.78 27.54
CA LEU A 383 4.94 18.77 27.86
C LEU A 383 4.65 17.88 29.06
N GLU A 384 3.71 18.31 29.91
CA GLU A 384 3.32 17.56 31.11
C GLU A 384 2.25 16.49 30.75
N TRP A 385 2.57 15.21 30.95
CA TRP A 385 1.76 14.08 30.51
C TRP A 385 0.35 14.03 31.12
N LYS A 386 0.20 14.47 32.40
CA LYS A 386 -1.12 14.47 33.07
C LYS A 386 -2.09 15.44 32.42
N SER A 387 -1.60 16.59 31.99
CA SER A 387 -2.41 17.60 31.27
C SER A 387 -2.99 17.03 29.98
N VAL A 388 -2.13 16.41 29.16
CA VAL A 388 -2.53 15.80 27.90
C VAL A 388 -3.54 14.66 28.12
N LEU A 389 -3.23 13.75 29.06
CA LEU A 389 -4.11 12.62 29.33
C LEU A 389 -5.46 13.03 29.93
N ASN A 390 -5.49 14.02 30.82
CA ASN A 390 -6.74 14.48 31.41
C ASN A 390 -7.66 15.10 30.38
N LYS A 391 -7.13 15.95 29.49
CA LYS A 391 -7.90 16.55 28.40
C LYS A 391 -8.50 15.47 27.50
N PHE A 392 -7.69 14.53 27.04
CA PHE A 392 -8.13 13.41 26.22
C PHE A 392 -9.17 12.55 26.94
N TYR A 393 -8.94 12.19 28.20
CA TYR A 393 -9.76 11.25 28.93
C TYR A 393 -11.18 11.79 29.23
N GLN A 394 -11.32 13.08 29.48
CA GLN A 394 -12.62 13.72 29.70
C GLN A 394 -13.52 13.57 28.47
N THR A 395 -13.07 14.02 27.30
CA THR A 395 -13.85 13.90 26.06
C THR A 395 -14.16 12.43 25.75
N PHE A 396 -13.17 11.55 25.88
CA PHE A 396 -13.35 10.12 25.62
C PHE A 396 -14.39 9.46 26.53
N GLN A 397 -14.44 9.83 27.82
CA GLN A 397 -15.42 9.30 28.77
C GLN A 397 -16.86 9.77 28.45
N ASP A 398 -17.03 10.99 27.99
CA ASP A 398 -18.33 11.51 27.60
C ASP A 398 -18.85 10.81 26.32
N ASP A 399 -17.99 10.61 25.34
CA ASP A 399 -18.29 9.82 24.14
C ASP A 399 -18.64 8.37 24.50
N LEU A 400 -17.89 7.75 25.44
CA LEU A 400 -18.13 6.38 25.87
C LEU A 400 -19.48 6.22 26.55
N LYS A 401 -19.86 7.16 27.43
CA LYS A 401 -21.18 7.17 28.08
C LYS A 401 -22.29 7.34 27.06
N SER A 402 -22.12 8.27 26.12
CA SER A 402 -23.07 8.50 25.04
C SER A 402 -23.25 7.24 24.19
N ALA A 403 -22.14 6.63 23.73
CA ALA A 403 -22.16 5.41 22.91
C ALA A 403 -22.74 4.18 23.65
N ALA A 404 -22.61 4.13 24.97
CA ALA A 404 -23.19 3.06 25.79
C ALA A 404 -24.69 3.17 26.01
N SER A 405 -25.29 4.34 25.78
CA SER A 405 -26.73 4.60 25.94
C SER A 405 -27.58 3.56 25.19
N ALA A 406 -28.77 3.27 25.74
CA ALA A 406 -29.71 2.31 25.15
C ALA A 406 -30.51 2.93 23.99
N GLU A 407 -30.83 4.21 24.07
CA GLU A 407 -31.74 4.88 23.12
C GLU A 407 -31.01 5.53 21.96
N ASP A 408 -29.99 6.36 22.27
CA ASP A 408 -29.24 7.15 21.26
C ASP A 408 -27.78 6.73 21.09
N GLY A 409 -27.36 5.61 21.71
CA GLY A 409 -26.01 5.16 21.69
C GLY A 409 -25.60 4.41 20.42
N MET A 410 -24.41 3.79 20.48
CA MET A 410 -23.91 2.98 19.39
C MET A 410 -24.93 1.90 18.98
N LYS A 411 -25.34 1.91 17.71
CA LYS A 411 -26.32 0.95 17.18
C LYS A 411 -25.78 -0.47 17.26
N PRO A 412 -26.56 -1.43 17.79
CA PRO A 412 -26.15 -2.83 17.75
C PRO A 412 -26.11 -3.35 16.31
N ASN A 413 -25.31 -4.39 16.10
CA ASN A 413 -25.31 -5.11 14.84
C ASN A 413 -26.43 -6.15 14.89
N GLU A 414 -27.63 -5.76 14.49
CA GLU A 414 -28.78 -6.66 14.43
C GLU A 414 -28.59 -7.71 13.33
N PRO A 415 -28.92 -8.98 13.62
CA PRO A 415 -28.89 -10.01 12.61
C PRO A 415 -29.93 -9.73 11.52
N THR A 416 -29.53 -9.81 10.26
CA THR A 416 -30.45 -9.64 9.13
C THR A 416 -31.21 -10.95 8.90
N GLU A 417 -32.53 -10.90 8.97
CA GLU A 417 -33.37 -12.07 8.71
C GLU A 417 -33.35 -12.42 7.21
N THR A 418 -33.23 -13.72 6.93
CA THR A 418 -33.29 -14.24 5.56
C THR A 418 -34.59 -15.02 5.36
N ASN A 419 -34.98 -15.27 4.11
CA ASN A 419 -36.10 -16.15 3.76
C ASN A 419 -35.70 -17.65 3.75
N ILE A 420 -34.53 -18.00 4.31
CA ILE A 420 -34.02 -19.35 4.37
C ILE A 420 -34.50 -20.00 5.65
N LEU A 421 -35.28 -21.06 5.54
CA LEU A 421 -35.71 -21.84 6.72
C LEU A 421 -34.51 -22.64 7.25
N CYS A 422 -34.36 -22.72 8.55
CA CYS A 422 -33.26 -23.48 9.17
C CYS A 422 -33.40 -24.97 8.84
N PRO A 423 -32.38 -25.60 8.21
CA PRO A 423 -32.47 -27.02 7.80
C PRO A 423 -32.50 -27.99 8.98
N SER A 424 -32.04 -27.57 10.17
CA SER A 424 -32.01 -28.41 11.36
C SER A 424 -33.35 -28.43 12.11
N CYS A 425 -33.94 -27.27 12.36
CA CYS A 425 -35.19 -27.21 13.14
C CYS A 425 -36.43 -27.06 12.29
N ASN A 426 -36.35 -26.62 11.05
CA ASN A 426 -37.46 -26.32 10.13
C ASN A 426 -38.57 -25.42 10.71
N LYS A 427 -38.27 -24.65 11.76
CA LYS A 427 -39.24 -23.80 12.48
C LYS A 427 -38.89 -22.31 12.42
N SER A 428 -37.65 -21.97 12.22
CA SER A 428 -37.18 -20.57 12.25
C SER A 428 -36.32 -20.27 11.04
N ASN A 429 -36.32 -19.01 10.60
CA ASN A 429 -35.48 -18.56 9.51
C ASN A 429 -34.00 -18.47 9.95
N MET A 430 -33.10 -18.54 9.00
CA MET A 430 -31.70 -18.25 9.20
C MET A 430 -31.48 -16.75 9.24
N LEU A 431 -30.58 -16.30 10.11
CA LEU A 431 -30.16 -14.92 10.26
C LEU A 431 -28.74 -14.76 9.74
N ILE A 432 -28.47 -13.75 8.95
CA ILE A 432 -27.09 -13.33 8.63
C ILE A 432 -26.50 -12.70 9.88
N ARG A 433 -25.42 -13.29 10.37
CA ARG A 433 -24.68 -12.83 11.56
C ARG A 433 -23.21 -12.62 11.25
N ASN A 434 -22.61 -11.70 12.00
CA ASN A 434 -21.17 -11.45 11.92
C ASN A 434 -20.45 -12.04 13.13
N SER A 435 -19.27 -12.61 12.89
CA SER A 435 -18.35 -13.07 13.92
C SER A 435 -16.94 -12.56 13.63
N ALA A 436 -16.01 -12.81 14.53
CA ALA A 436 -14.60 -12.52 14.31
C ALA A 436 -14.02 -13.26 13.08
N ASN A 437 -14.61 -14.41 12.72
CA ASN A 437 -14.19 -15.25 11.60
C ASN A 437 -14.94 -14.95 10.29
N GLY A 438 -15.80 -13.95 10.26
CA GLY A 438 -16.56 -13.57 9.09
C GLY A 438 -18.08 -13.63 9.26
N VAL A 439 -18.78 -13.60 8.15
CA VAL A 439 -20.24 -13.66 8.09
C VAL A 439 -20.68 -15.12 8.01
N PHE A 440 -21.73 -15.46 8.77
CA PHE A 440 -22.31 -16.78 8.77
C PHE A 440 -23.84 -16.72 8.90
N LEU A 441 -24.52 -17.78 8.57
CA LEU A 441 -25.94 -17.94 8.83
C LEU A 441 -26.13 -18.66 10.17
N GLY A 442 -26.94 -18.09 11.06
CA GLY A 442 -27.34 -18.70 12.34
C GLY A 442 -28.83 -18.80 12.44
N CYS A 443 -29.35 -19.89 13.00
CA CYS A 443 -30.79 -20.03 13.20
C CYS A 443 -31.35 -18.97 14.15
N ALA A 444 -32.47 -18.35 13.82
CA ALA A 444 -33.17 -17.41 14.72
C ALA A 444 -33.63 -18.07 16.02
N GLY A 445 -33.84 -19.37 16.03
CA GLY A 445 -34.11 -20.16 17.24
C GLY A 445 -32.95 -20.19 18.26
N TYR A 446 -31.75 -19.70 17.92
CA TYR A 446 -30.64 -19.59 18.87
C TYR A 446 -30.97 -18.73 20.11
N PHE A 447 -31.80 -17.71 19.93
CA PHE A 447 -32.20 -16.79 21.01
C PHE A 447 -33.39 -17.28 21.84
N LYS A 448 -34.00 -18.41 21.47
CA LYS A 448 -35.06 -19.04 22.22
C LYS A 448 -34.51 -19.89 23.36
N SER A 449 -35.34 -20.31 24.29
CA SER A 449 -34.98 -21.16 25.43
C SER A 449 -35.71 -22.48 25.36
N GLY A 450 -35.19 -23.49 26.06
CA GLY A 450 -35.77 -24.84 26.14
C GLY A 450 -35.77 -25.58 24.80
N ASP A 451 -36.78 -26.39 24.56
CA ASP A 451 -36.93 -27.25 23.38
C ASP A 451 -37.07 -26.48 22.04
N GLU A 452 -37.25 -25.17 22.10
CA GLU A 452 -37.27 -24.32 20.92
C GLU A 452 -35.90 -23.77 20.54
N GLN A 453 -34.87 -23.99 21.35
CA GLN A 453 -33.52 -23.53 21.05
C GLN A 453 -32.90 -24.35 19.94
N CYS A 454 -32.43 -23.64 18.89
CA CYS A 454 -31.70 -24.25 17.78
C CYS A 454 -30.37 -23.53 17.59
N LYS A 455 -29.26 -24.23 17.78
CA LYS A 455 -27.89 -23.70 17.66
C LYS A 455 -27.27 -23.90 16.27
N HIS A 456 -28.06 -24.30 15.29
CA HIS A 456 -27.57 -24.57 13.94
C HIS A 456 -26.97 -23.32 13.28
N THR A 457 -25.80 -23.50 12.69
CA THR A 457 -25.10 -22.45 11.95
C THR A 457 -24.60 -23.00 10.60
N MET A 458 -24.47 -22.14 9.61
CA MET A 458 -23.95 -22.45 8.29
C MET A 458 -22.91 -21.40 7.90
N ASN A 459 -21.77 -21.81 7.34
CA ASN A 459 -20.78 -20.88 6.83
C ASN A 459 -21.19 -20.38 5.45
N LEU A 460 -20.98 -19.07 5.21
CA LEU A 460 -21.04 -18.49 3.87
C LEU A 460 -19.66 -18.63 3.23
N ILE A 461 -19.57 -19.39 2.14
CA ILE A 461 -18.33 -19.60 1.39
C ILE A 461 -18.32 -18.60 0.24
N SER A 462 -17.14 -18.12 -0.14
CA SER A 462 -16.96 -17.29 -1.33
C SER A 462 -17.44 -18.05 -2.56
N GLY A 463 -18.43 -17.50 -3.28
CA GLY A 463 -19.11 -18.18 -4.40
C GLY A 463 -20.59 -18.40 -4.17
N ASP A 464 -21.20 -17.74 -3.17
CA ASP A 464 -22.64 -17.78 -2.85
C ASP A 464 -23.16 -19.12 -2.31
N GLU A 465 -22.29 -19.96 -1.74
CA GLU A 465 -22.65 -21.24 -1.19
C GLU A 465 -22.64 -21.22 0.35
N ALA A 466 -23.73 -21.68 0.97
CA ALA A 466 -23.81 -21.87 2.40
C ALA A 466 -23.78 -23.39 2.69
N VAL A 467 -22.81 -23.81 3.50
CA VAL A 467 -22.63 -25.24 3.88
C VAL A 467 -22.75 -25.39 5.38
N SER A 468 -23.37 -26.46 5.85
CA SER A 468 -23.42 -26.81 7.26
C SER A 468 -22.01 -27.15 7.78
N ILE A 469 -21.69 -26.70 9.00
CA ILE A 469 -20.38 -26.97 9.64
C ILE A 469 -20.19 -28.48 9.87
N ASP A 470 -21.29 -29.19 10.11
CA ASP A 470 -21.27 -30.62 10.44
C ASP A 470 -21.24 -31.53 9.21
N ASP A 471 -21.50 -30.98 8.00
CA ASP A 471 -21.68 -31.76 6.75
C ASP A 471 -20.60 -31.47 5.70
N GLN A 472 -19.38 -31.15 6.12
CA GLN A 472 -18.27 -30.87 5.17
C GLN A 472 -17.94 -32.03 4.21
N GLU A 473 -18.32 -33.27 4.54
CA GLU A 473 -18.14 -34.44 3.68
C GLU A 473 -19.34 -34.72 2.76
N GLU A 474 -20.54 -34.17 3.03
CA GLU A 474 -21.74 -34.35 2.19
C GLU A 474 -22.16 -33.07 1.44
N ALA A 475 -21.29 -32.10 1.31
CA ALA A 475 -21.56 -30.77 0.76
C ALA A 475 -22.07 -30.75 -0.69
N SER A 476 -22.06 -31.89 -1.41
CA SER A 476 -22.54 -31.95 -2.80
C SER A 476 -24.07 -31.84 -2.96
N ASN A 477 -24.85 -31.97 -1.89
CA ASN A 477 -26.32 -32.06 -1.97
C ASN A 477 -27.10 -30.90 -1.29
N LEU A 478 -26.43 -29.98 -0.60
CA LEU A 478 -27.06 -28.89 0.17
C LEU A 478 -26.63 -27.49 -0.31
N PHE A 479 -26.70 -27.25 -1.61
CA PHE A 479 -26.41 -25.94 -2.17
C PHE A 479 -27.65 -25.04 -2.07
N ILE A 480 -27.54 -23.98 -1.25
CA ILE A 480 -28.51 -22.88 -1.29
C ILE A 480 -28.04 -21.87 -2.34
N LYS A 481 -28.47 -22.07 -3.58
CA LYS A 481 -28.26 -21.11 -4.68
C LYS A 481 -29.17 -19.90 -4.50
N LYS A 482 -28.84 -18.95 -3.65
CA LYS A 482 -29.46 -17.62 -3.67
C LYS A 482 -28.36 -16.57 -3.45
N ARG A 483 -28.16 -15.75 -4.47
CA ARG A 483 -27.28 -14.58 -4.38
C ARG A 483 -27.82 -13.62 -3.32
N CYS A 484 -27.01 -13.29 -2.33
CA CYS A 484 -27.30 -12.21 -1.42
C CYS A 484 -26.79 -10.90 -2.05
N HIS A 485 -27.66 -9.96 -2.32
CA HIS A 485 -27.29 -8.65 -2.89
C HIS A 485 -26.20 -7.90 -2.10
N CYS A 486 -25.99 -8.24 -0.84
CA CYS A 486 -24.93 -7.65 0.00
C CYS A 486 -23.56 -8.32 -0.17
N LEU A 487 -23.45 -9.46 -0.89
CA LEU A 487 -22.19 -10.20 -1.13
C LEU A 487 -21.65 -10.06 -2.55
N LEU A 488 -22.35 -9.35 -3.44
CA LEU A 488 -22.02 -9.19 -4.86
C LEU A 488 -20.70 -8.45 -5.18
N TYR A 489 -19.92 -8.05 -4.17
CA TYR A 489 -18.74 -7.22 -4.40
C TYR A 489 -17.40 -7.95 -4.27
N THR A 490 -17.34 -9.26 -4.21
CA THR A 490 -16.06 -9.95 -3.94
C THR A 490 -15.57 -10.93 -5.00
N SER A 491 -16.34 -11.32 -6.02
CA SER A 491 -15.91 -12.39 -6.91
C SER A 491 -15.66 -12.03 -8.39
N ASP A 492 -16.26 -10.98 -8.94
CA ASP A 492 -16.28 -10.81 -10.40
C ASP A 492 -15.23 -9.84 -10.99
N ALA A 493 -14.23 -9.43 -10.22
CA ALA A 493 -13.18 -8.53 -10.71
C ALA A 493 -11.78 -9.18 -10.85
N ALA A 494 -11.69 -10.51 -10.80
CA ALA A 494 -10.40 -11.21 -10.82
C ALA A 494 -10.15 -12.12 -12.03
N ASP A 495 -11.17 -12.35 -12.88
CA ASP A 495 -11.05 -13.22 -14.06
C ASP A 495 -11.56 -12.51 -15.34
N GLU A 496 -10.88 -11.42 -15.73
CA GLU A 496 -10.74 -10.97 -17.13
C GLU A 496 -9.47 -10.11 -17.26
#